data_205208656684660220ea9378249d8877
#
_entry.id   205208656684660220ea9378249d8877
#
_cell.length_a   1.000
_cell.length_b   1.000
_cell.length_c   1.000
_cell.angle_alpha   90.00
_cell.angle_beta   90.00
_cell.angle_gamma   90.00
#
_symmetry.space_group_name_H-M   'P 1'
#
loop_
_entity.id
_entity.type
_entity.pdbx_description
1 polymer ?
#
loop_
_entity_poly.entity_id
_entity_poly.type
_entity_poly.pdbx_seq_one_letter_code
_entity_poly.pdbx_strand_id
1 'polypeptide(L)'
;FGATGIAITYIPGFAFLYRNGSRLVPGVDYTAVDGANIIFIGFAGDGVTQYEVQLLNPITYANAISQSNPVLTGPLTFADGTIQGTSAPGLKNWILNGNFIVWQRGSSFAATAVSPSTAYTADRWQAYRGGYAGGYGVALIGGIALASIGIPFGCSFQRNNGDTSTQPMTISHGLESLDVRQLAGRQVTVSWYAFGQNGFNGAGQGLSVYYGTGSDGNILSGFTGQTLLTTKNVTLSSSGPISQWTRYSHTFTIPSNASQLALLWSVAPSGTAGASDLFVNAGMQMELGPVATPFEIRPYGETLLRCQRWYSAGSAVLQGSGIGTQIQNMPFRTQMRASATVTLNSVAYSSAASLNVNGVYPDSWGAQYTTTGSGGYVGFTYTCNAEQ
;
A
#
# COMPACT_ATOMS: atom_id res chain seq x y z
N PHE A 1 -7.87 27.41 -55.89
CA PHE A 1 -8.54 28.30 -54.94
C PHE A 1 -10.02 28.30 -55.26
N GLY A 2 -10.86 27.83 -54.31
CA GLY A 2 -12.27 28.06 -54.46
C GLY A 2 -12.54 29.57 -54.46
N ALA A 3 -13.57 30.02 -55.19
CA ALA A 3 -13.98 31.41 -55.31
C ALA A 3 -14.35 32.09 -53.95
N THR A 4 -14.11 31.45 -52.84
CA THR A 4 -14.44 31.92 -51.50
C THR A 4 -13.24 32.26 -50.63
N GLY A 5 -11.97 32.10 -51.12
CA GLY A 5 -10.78 32.51 -50.40
C GLY A 5 -10.52 31.83 -49.06
N ILE A 6 -11.05 30.64 -48.79
CA ILE A 6 -10.79 29.88 -47.57
C ILE A 6 -9.41 29.27 -47.67
N ALA A 7 -8.53 29.62 -46.75
CA ALA A 7 -7.21 29.02 -46.64
C ALA A 7 -7.36 27.55 -46.17
N ILE A 8 -6.76 26.65 -46.93
CA ILE A 8 -6.75 25.21 -46.59
C ILE A 8 -5.38 24.91 -45.97
N THR A 9 -5.39 24.40 -44.74
CA THR A 9 -4.19 23.85 -44.08
C THR A 9 -4.25 22.33 -44.11
N TYR A 10 -3.13 21.69 -44.41
CA TYR A 10 -3.03 20.24 -44.49
C TYR A 10 -1.67 19.73 -44.02
N ILE A 11 -1.58 18.45 -43.72
CA ILE A 11 -0.31 17.80 -43.45
C ILE A 11 0.31 17.32 -44.76
N PRO A 12 1.57 17.69 -45.10
CA PRO A 12 2.26 17.22 -46.31
C PRO A 12 2.18 15.69 -46.45
N GLY A 13 1.85 15.23 -47.67
CA GLY A 13 1.64 13.80 -47.94
C GLY A 13 0.23 13.28 -47.69
N PHE A 14 -0.66 14.06 -47.07
CA PHE A 14 -2.04 13.67 -46.73
C PHE A 14 -3.10 14.53 -47.43
N ALA A 15 -2.73 15.25 -48.47
CA ALA A 15 -3.65 15.97 -49.36
C ALA A 15 -3.75 15.24 -50.70
N PHE A 16 -4.98 14.81 -51.06
CA PHE A 16 -5.25 14.15 -52.34
C PHE A 16 -6.16 15.02 -53.17
N LEU A 17 -5.79 15.21 -54.44
CA LEU A 17 -6.48 16.07 -55.37
C LEU A 17 -7.19 15.21 -56.44
N TYR A 18 -8.42 15.57 -56.76
CA TYR A 18 -9.21 14.95 -57.84
C TYR A 18 -9.68 15.97 -58.84
N ARG A 19 -9.65 15.62 -60.12
CA ARG A 19 -10.15 16.41 -61.23
C ARG A 19 -11.31 15.65 -61.91
N ASN A 20 -12.52 16.21 -61.83
CA ASN A 20 -13.72 15.60 -62.36
C ASN A 20 -13.89 14.12 -61.87
N GLY A 21 -13.62 13.87 -60.59
CA GLY A 21 -13.70 12.54 -59.98
C GLY A 21 -12.48 11.63 -60.21
N SER A 22 -11.52 12.00 -61.03
CA SER A 22 -10.28 11.24 -61.26
C SER A 22 -9.19 11.72 -60.35
N ARG A 23 -8.52 10.79 -59.61
CA ARG A 23 -7.42 11.11 -58.71
C ARG A 23 -6.18 11.55 -59.49
N LEU A 24 -5.61 12.69 -59.09
CA LEU A 24 -4.35 13.21 -59.60
C LEU A 24 -3.16 12.60 -58.86
N VAL A 25 -2.02 12.55 -59.51
CA VAL A 25 -0.77 11.94 -58.98
C VAL A 25 0.10 13.00 -58.34
N PRO A 26 0.41 12.90 -57.03
CA PRO A 26 1.37 13.83 -56.37
C PRO A 26 2.75 13.76 -57.03
N GLY A 27 3.38 14.91 -57.21
CA GLY A 27 4.70 15.05 -57.86
C GLY A 27 4.68 15.01 -59.38
N VAL A 28 3.53 14.61 -60.01
CA VAL A 28 3.34 14.61 -61.46
C VAL A 28 2.32 15.68 -61.89
N ASP A 29 1.13 15.63 -61.27
CA ASP A 29 0.02 16.53 -61.61
C ASP A 29 -0.07 17.74 -60.65
N TYR A 30 0.40 17.58 -59.43
CA TYR A 30 0.43 18.65 -58.41
C TYR A 30 1.50 18.43 -57.37
N THR A 31 1.87 19.51 -56.64
CA THR A 31 2.66 19.42 -55.42
C THR A 31 1.86 19.96 -54.22
N ALA A 32 2.00 19.30 -53.06
CA ALA A 32 1.36 19.65 -51.80
C ALA A 32 2.33 19.31 -50.66
N VAL A 33 3.39 20.12 -50.47
CA VAL A 33 4.52 19.78 -49.60
C VAL A 33 4.73 20.76 -48.44
N ASP A 34 4.05 21.92 -48.47
CA ASP A 34 4.28 23.00 -47.49
C ASP A 34 3.16 23.14 -46.44
N GLY A 35 2.12 22.33 -46.55
CA GLY A 35 0.96 22.33 -45.62
C GLY A 35 -0.03 23.47 -45.84
N ALA A 36 0.21 24.37 -46.82
CA ALA A 36 -0.61 25.57 -47.06
C ALA A 36 -1.02 25.73 -48.52
N ASN A 37 -0.21 25.26 -49.48
CA ASN A 37 -0.43 25.48 -50.91
C ASN A 37 -0.47 24.13 -51.66
N ILE A 38 -1.40 24.05 -52.62
CA ILE A 38 -1.47 22.97 -53.61
C ILE A 38 -1.19 23.63 -54.98
N ILE A 39 -0.11 23.20 -55.60
CA ILE A 39 0.36 23.81 -56.89
C ILE A 39 0.19 22.77 -57.99
N PHE A 40 -0.57 23.11 -59.03
CA PHE A 40 -0.73 22.27 -60.22
C PHE A 40 0.55 22.30 -61.09
N ILE A 41 0.88 21.13 -61.65
CA ILE A 41 2.02 20.95 -62.53
C ILE A 41 1.48 20.74 -63.96
N GLY A 42 1.89 21.63 -64.88
CA GLY A 42 1.62 21.46 -66.31
C GLY A 42 0.22 21.85 -66.83
N PHE A 43 -0.68 22.34 -65.97
CA PHE A 43 -1.97 22.89 -66.40
C PHE A 43 -2.42 24.05 -65.50
N ALA A 44 -3.13 25.00 -66.14
CA ALA A 44 -3.77 26.12 -65.45
C ALA A 44 -5.23 25.83 -65.21
N GLY A 45 -5.79 26.37 -64.11
CA GLY A 45 -7.23 26.31 -63.87
C GLY A 45 -7.99 27.05 -64.97
N ASP A 46 -8.96 26.39 -65.63
CA ASP A 46 -9.80 26.90 -66.70
C ASP A 46 -11.07 27.62 -66.22
N GLY A 47 -11.29 27.63 -64.90
CA GLY A 47 -12.46 28.20 -64.24
C GLY A 47 -13.77 27.36 -64.38
N VAL A 48 -13.71 26.23 -65.10
CA VAL A 48 -14.85 25.35 -65.36
C VAL A 48 -14.67 23.96 -64.78
N THR A 49 -13.43 23.48 -64.75
CA THR A 49 -13.08 22.16 -64.22
C THR A 49 -13.23 22.13 -62.69
N GLN A 50 -13.96 21.14 -62.22
CA GLN A 50 -14.15 20.93 -60.78
C GLN A 50 -12.94 20.16 -60.18
N TYR A 51 -12.38 20.71 -59.09
CA TYR A 51 -11.33 20.08 -58.32
C TYR A 51 -11.88 19.79 -56.93
N GLU A 52 -11.66 18.57 -56.45
CA GLU A 52 -11.95 18.15 -55.10
C GLU A 52 -10.65 17.89 -54.37
N VAL A 53 -10.51 18.41 -53.12
CA VAL A 53 -9.39 18.17 -52.25
C VAL A 53 -9.84 17.34 -51.08
N GLN A 54 -9.31 16.14 -50.94
CA GLN A 54 -9.47 15.32 -49.75
C GLN A 54 -8.25 15.50 -48.84
N LEU A 55 -8.49 16.02 -47.62
CA LEU A 55 -7.48 16.19 -46.59
C LEU A 55 -7.69 15.08 -45.56
N LEU A 56 -6.68 14.22 -45.43
CA LEU A 56 -6.66 13.22 -44.33
C LEU A 56 -5.84 13.79 -43.18
N ASN A 57 -6.47 13.91 -42.04
CA ASN A 57 -5.73 14.12 -40.78
C ASN A 57 -5.31 12.75 -40.28
N PRO A 58 -4.00 12.39 -40.31
CA PRO A 58 -3.56 11.19 -39.65
C PRO A 58 -3.91 11.33 -38.17
N ILE A 59 -4.63 10.35 -37.65
CA ILE A 59 -4.82 10.23 -36.20
C ILE A 59 -3.43 9.95 -35.64
N THR A 60 -2.82 10.95 -35.05
CA THR A 60 -1.63 10.75 -34.24
C THR A 60 -2.12 10.08 -32.97
N TYR A 61 -1.98 8.76 -32.89
CA TYR A 61 -2.10 8.07 -31.60
C TYR A 61 -0.93 8.52 -30.75
N ALA A 62 -1.16 9.53 -29.93
CA ALA A 62 -0.27 9.77 -28.79
C ALA A 62 -0.28 8.48 -27.97
N ASN A 63 0.84 7.79 -27.89
CA ASN A 63 0.99 6.49 -27.25
C ASN A 63 0.43 5.28 -28.05
N ALA A 64 0.50 5.27 -29.37
CA ALA A 64 0.28 4.06 -30.15
C ALA A 64 1.27 2.97 -29.72
N ILE A 65 0.74 1.83 -29.27
CA ILE A 65 1.54 0.65 -29.00
C ILE A 65 2.12 0.15 -30.31
N SER A 66 3.45 0.12 -30.46
CA SER A 66 4.09 -0.43 -31.65
C SER A 66 3.73 -1.89 -31.85
N GLN A 67 3.29 -2.26 -33.05
CA GLN A 67 3.00 -3.67 -33.37
C GLN A 67 4.24 -4.57 -33.28
N SER A 68 5.44 -4.04 -33.49
CA SER A 68 6.69 -4.79 -33.46
C SER A 68 7.28 -4.92 -32.06
N ASN A 69 6.90 -4.04 -31.12
CA ASN A 69 7.29 -4.08 -29.73
C ASN A 69 6.24 -3.33 -28.88
N PRO A 70 5.17 -4.02 -28.45
CA PRO A 70 4.05 -3.39 -27.76
C PRO A 70 4.42 -3.04 -26.31
N VAL A 71 5.32 -2.08 -26.12
CA VAL A 71 5.73 -1.57 -24.82
C VAL A 71 5.11 -0.19 -24.60
N LEU A 72 4.31 -0.05 -23.55
CA LEU A 72 3.91 1.25 -23.04
C LEU A 72 5.08 1.85 -22.28
N THR A 73 5.58 3.00 -22.71
CA THR A 73 6.69 3.72 -22.07
C THR A 73 6.26 4.56 -20.88
N GLY A 74 4.95 4.62 -20.61
CA GLY A 74 4.35 5.35 -19.49
C GLY A 74 3.12 4.65 -18.93
N PRO A 75 2.60 5.13 -17.80
CA PRO A 75 1.39 4.58 -17.19
C PRO A 75 0.16 4.77 -18.09
N LEU A 76 -0.70 3.76 -18.14
CA LEU A 76 -1.98 3.83 -18.82
C LEU A 76 -2.98 4.59 -17.93
N THR A 77 -3.48 5.73 -18.39
CA THR A 77 -4.53 6.50 -17.71
C THR A 77 -5.88 6.18 -18.33
N PHE A 78 -6.84 5.74 -17.52
CA PHE A 78 -8.20 5.49 -17.93
C PHE A 78 -9.07 6.76 -17.85
N ALA A 79 -10.23 6.77 -18.51
CA ALA A 79 -11.13 7.93 -18.58
C ALA A 79 -11.69 8.35 -17.20
N ASP A 80 -11.74 7.45 -16.22
CA ASP A 80 -12.11 7.72 -14.83
C ASP A 80 -10.98 8.32 -13.98
N GLY A 81 -9.82 8.61 -14.60
CA GLY A 81 -8.65 9.13 -13.93
C GLY A 81 -7.78 8.08 -13.25
N THR A 82 -8.15 6.80 -13.30
CA THR A 82 -7.29 5.73 -12.79
C THR A 82 -6.05 5.56 -13.65
N ILE A 83 -4.93 5.22 -13.01
CA ILE A 83 -3.64 5.06 -13.66
C ILE A 83 -3.14 3.63 -13.41
N GLN A 84 -2.88 2.90 -14.50
CA GLN A 84 -2.20 1.61 -14.42
C GLN A 84 -0.74 1.78 -14.81
N GLY A 85 0.15 1.73 -13.82
CA GLY A 85 1.60 1.85 -14.02
C GLY A 85 2.33 0.51 -14.14
N THR A 86 1.63 -0.61 -13.90
CA THR A 86 2.18 -1.97 -13.96
C THR A 86 1.19 -2.93 -14.61
N SER A 87 1.70 -4.03 -15.18
CA SER A 87 0.94 -4.97 -16.02
C SER A 87 -0.06 -5.87 -15.29
N ALA A 88 -0.27 -5.73 -13.99
CA ALA A 88 -1.15 -6.65 -13.27
C ALA A 88 -2.33 -5.96 -12.59
N PRO A 89 -3.58 -6.24 -13.02
CA PRO A 89 -4.73 -6.12 -12.15
C PRO A 89 -4.64 -7.27 -11.14
N GLY A 90 -4.05 -7.02 -10.01
CA GLY A 90 -3.84 -7.96 -8.92
C GLY A 90 -3.50 -7.20 -7.66
N LEU A 91 -3.34 -7.91 -6.57
CA LEU A 91 -2.89 -7.35 -5.32
C LEU A 91 -1.53 -6.67 -5.53
N LYS A 92 -1.52 -5.34 -5.69
CA LYS A 92 -0.30 -4.60 -5.97
C LYS A 92 0.44 -4.17 -4.71
N ASN A 93 -0.29 -3.97 -3.60
CA ASN A 93 0.30 -3.54 -2.34
C ASN A 93 0.83 -4.73 -1.53
N TRP A 94 2.14 -4.82 -1.37
CA TRP A 94 2.82 -5.83 -0.57
C TRP A 94 2.80 -5.51 0.95
N ILE A 95 2.48 -4.27 1.32
CA ILE A 95 2.25 -3.90 2.72
C ILE A 95 0.86 -4.34 3.12
N LEU A 96 0.78 -5.20 4.13
CA LEU A 96 -0.49 -5.62 4.69
C LEU A 96 -1.01 -4.58 5.69
N ASN A 97 -2.32 -4.31 5.65
CA ASN A 97 -2.97 -3.31 6.52
C ASN A 97 -2.37 -1.90 6.37
N GLY A 98 -2.00 -1.50 5.15
CA GLY A 98 -1.36 -0.21 4.87
C GLY A 98 -2.27 1.01 5.09
N ASN A 99 -3.58 0.83 5.22
CA ASN A 99 -4.56 1.84 5.60
C ASN A 99 -4.94 1.78 7.09
N PHE A 100 -4.27 0.95 7.89
CA PHE A 100 -4.49 0.80 9.33
C PHE A 100 -5.96 0.51 9.71
N ILE A 101 -6.68 -0.29 8.93
CA ILE A 101 -8.10 -0.58 9.16
C ILE A 101 -8.32 -1.73 10.16
N VAL A 102 -7.33 -2.60 10.36
CA VAL A 102 -7.43 -3.78 11.23
C VAL A 102 -6.64 -3.56 12.52
N TRP A 103 -7.33 -3.71 13.65
CA TRP A 103 -6.81 -3.50 15.01
C TRP A 103 -7.36 -4.54 15.97
N GLN A 104 -6.93 -5.79 15.86
CA GLN A 104 -7.45 -6.89 16.70
C GLN A 104 -6.98 -6.80 18.17
N ARG A 105 -5.88 -6.07 18.44
CA ARG A 105 -5.31 -5.88 19.78
C ARG A 105 -5.83 -4.65 20.53
N GLY A 106 -6.71 -3.87 19.90
CA GLY A 106 -7.20 -2.59 20.40
C GLY A 106 -6.82 -1.43 19.49
N SER A 107 -7.64 -0.39 19.43
CA SER A 107 -7.50 0.75 18.52
C SER A 107 -6.73 1.94 19.10
N SER A 108 -6.28 1.85 20.35
CA SER A 108 -5.50 2.89 21.02
C SER A 108 -4.54 2.26 22.04
N PHE A 109 -3.29 2.67 21.96
CA PHE A 109 -2.20 2.22 22.83
C PHE A 109 -1.60 3.42 23.53
N ALA A 110 -1.61 3.41 24.86
CA ALA A 110 -0.94 4.43 25.66
C ALA A 110 0.57 4.38 25.46
N ALA A 111 1.25 5.49 25.74
CA ALA A 111 2.71 5.58 25.58
C ALA A 111 3.46 4.49 26.35
N THR A 112 3.00 4.11 27.51
CA THR A 112 3.58 3.03 28.32
C THR A 112 3.54 1.67 27.65
N ALA A 113 2.60 1.42 26.72
CA ALA A 113 2.51 0.18 25.98
C ALA A 113 3.59 0.04 24.89
N VAL A 114 4.24 1.15 24.49
CA VAL A 114 5.26 1.18 23.43
C VAL A 114 6.67 1.37 23.99
N SER A 115 6.85 1.34 25.29
CA SER A 115 8.13 1.63 25.96
C SER A 115 8.46 0.61 27.05
N PRO A 116 9.72 0.29 27.24
CA PRO A 116 10.91 0.46 26.38
C PRO A 116 11.05 -0.62 25.32
N SER A 117 10.04 -1.51 25.21
CA SER A 117 10.00 -2.64 24.30
C SER A 117 9.12 -2.38 23.10
N THR A 118 9.17 -3.29 22.13
CA THR A 118 8.34 -3.26 20.94
C THR A 118 6.90 -3.66 21.27
N ALA A 119 5.93 -3.04 20.62
CA ALA A 119 4.52 -3.40 20.71
C ALA A 119 3.90 -3.51 19.31
N TYR A 120 3.18 -4.60 19.04
CA TYR A 120 2.25 -4.65 17.91
C TYR A 120 1.02 -3.82 18.24
N THR A 121 0.69 -2.87 17.37
CA THR A 121 -0.43 -1.93 17.52
C THR A 121 -1.53 -2.23 16.51
N ALA A 122 -1.63 -1.50 15.40
CA ALA A 122 -2.38 -1.98 14.26
C ALA A 122 -1.82 -3.33 13.78
N ASP A 123 -2.66 -4.21 13.32
CA ASP A 123 -2.21 -5.54 12.89
C ASP A 123 -1.09 -5.43 11.85
N ARG A 124 -0.03 -6.19 12.04
CA ARG A 124 1.23 -6.19 11.27
C ARG A 124 2.14 -4.99 11.48
N TRP A 125 1.73 -3.99 12.25
CA TRP A 125 2.53 -2.80 12.54
C TRP A 125 3.10 -2.84 13.94
N GLN A 126 4.40 -2.74 14.03
CA GLN A 126 5.15 -2.77 15.28
C GLN A 126 5.67 -1.37 15.61
N ALA A 127 5.37 -0.90 16.81
CA ALA A 127 5.83 0.38 17.33
C ALA A 127 7.01 0.20 18.27
N TYR A 128 7.99 1.12 18.24
CA TYR A 128 9.20 1.04 19.02
C TYR A 128 9.76 2.43 19.35
N ARG A 129 10.22 2.61 20.57
CA ARG A 129 10.99 3.79 21.00
C ARG A 129 12.09 3.37 21.97
N GLY A 130 13.20 2.89 21.42
CA GLY A 130 14.31 2.37 22.19
C GLY A 130 14.99 3.42 23.07
N GLY A 131 15.40 3.01 24.26
CA GLY A 131 16.15 3.87 25.18
C GLY A 131 15.32 4.92 25.93
N TYR A 132 14.00 4.92 25.79
CA TYR A 132 13.13 5.86 26.49
C TYR A 132 11.90 5.19 27.12
N ALA A 133 11.82 5.24 28.45
CA ALA A 133 10.73 4.60 29.20
C ALA A 133 9.36 5.28 29.04
N GLY A 134 9.30 6.55 28.60
CA GLY A 134 8.05 7.28 28.39
C GLY A 134 7.26 6.85 27.16
N GLY A 135 7.89 6.19 26.19
CA GLY A 135 7.25 5.71 24.95
C GLY A 135 6.58 6.80 24.14
N TYR A 136 5.53 6.42 23.41
CA TYR A 136 4.60 7.31 22.70
C TYR A 136 3.26 6.60 22.46
N GLY A 137 2.18 7.37 22.39
CA GLY A 137 0.87 6.83 22.09
C GLY A 137 0.70 6.50 20.62
N VAL A 138 -0.02 5.42 20.33
CA VAL A 138 -0.38 5.00 18.97
C VAL A 138 -1.89 4.77 18.91
N ALA A 139 -2.57 5.40 17.96
CA ALA A 139 -4.02 5.25 17.85
C ALA A 139 -4.52 5.25 16.41
N LEU A 140 -5.62 4.53 16.20
CA LEU A 140 -6.41 4.60 14.99
C LEU A 140 -7.01 6.00 14.86
N ILE A 141 -6.87 6.59 13.68
CA ILE A 141 -7.64 7.77 13.32
C ILE A 141 -8.49 7.49 12.08
N GLY A 142 -9.67 8.12 12.06
CA GLY A 142 -10.59 8.04 10.92
C GLY A 142 -11.36 9.33 10.76
N GLY A 143 -12.15 9.45 9.70
CA GLY A 143 -13.06 10.55 9.48
C GLY A 143 -12.65 11.53 8.39
N ILE A 144 -13.21 12.74 8.44
CA ILE A 144 -13.20 13.75 7.36
C ILE A 144 -11.78 14.16 6.94
N ALA A 145 -10.83 14.18 7.86
CA ALA A 145 -9.45 14.54 7.57
C ALA A 145 -8.77 13.64 6.52
N LEU A 146 -9.14 12.37 6.47
CA LEU A 146 -8.63 11.38 5.54
C LEU A 146 -9.44 11.30 4.24
N ALA A 147 -10.65 11.83 4.23
CA ALA A 147 -11.53 11.83 3.05
C ALA A 147 -10.91 12.60 1.87
N SER A 148 -10.10 13.64 2.13
CA SER A 148 -9.41 14.42 1.08
C SER A 148 -8.42 13.62 0.25
N ILE A 149 -7.91 12.50 0.78
CA ILE A 149 -6.99 11.59 0.07
C ILE A 149 -7.66 10.27 -0.31
N GLY A 150 -8.98 10.12 -0.07
CA GLY A 150 -9.73 8.91 -0.40
C GLY A 150 -9.37 7.68 0.45
N ILE A 151 -8.68 7.85 1.58
CA ILE A 151 -8.27 6.77 2.48
C ILE A 151 -9.08 6.88 3.78
N PRO A 152 -9.79 5.83 4.22
CA PRO A 152 -10.74 5.96 5.32
C PRO A 152 -10.09 6.03 6.71
N PHE A 153 -8.88 5.49 6.86
CA PHE A 153 -8.21 5.36 8.17
C PHE A 153 -6.71 5.63 8.06
N GLY A 154 -6.12 6.03 9.19
CA GLY A 154 -4.70 6.24 9.38
C GLY A 154 -4.27 5.90 10.80
N CYS A 155 -3.03 6.12 11.10
CA CYS A 155 -2.43 5.88 12.41
C CYS A 155 -1.76 7.14 12.91
N SER A 156 -2.09 7.58 14.12
CA SER A 156 -1.45 8.70 14.80
C SER A 156 -0.40 8.21 15.79
N PHE A 157 0.66 9.00 15.93
CA PHE A 157 1.79 8.77 16.81
C PHE A 157 2.01 10.04 17.63
N GLN A 158 1.84 9.97 18.95
CA GLN A 158 1.80 11.13 19.83
C GLN A 158 2.75 10.99 21.00
N ARG A 159 3.60 11.99 21.24
CA ARG A 159 4.37 12.11 22.48
C ARG A 159 3.46 12.49 23.63
N ASN A 160 3.83 12.05 24.85
CA ASN A 160 3.20 12.57 26.05
C ASN A 160 3.50 14.06 26.20
N ASN A 161 2.50 14.82 26.66
CA ASN A 161 2.70 16.25 26.97
C ASN A 161 3.83 16.39 28.00
N GLY A 162 4.77 17.29 27.73
CA GLY A 162 5.97 17.50 28.57
C GLY A 162 7.13 16.57 28.28
N ASP A 163 7.01 15.63 27.35
CA ASP A 163 8.13 14.76 26.93
C ASP A 163 9.23 15.57 26.26
N THR A 164 10.48 15.46 26.77
CA THR A 164 11.67 16.14 26.25
C THR A 164 12.62 15.20 25.52
N SER A 165 12.30 13.89 25.44
CA SER A 165 13.16 12.90 24.79
C SER A 165 13.22 13.12 23.29
N THR A 166 14.43 13.08 22.73
CA THR A 166 14.71 13.13 21.29
C THR A 166 14.83 11.75 20.65
N GLN A 167 14.62 10.67 21.43
CA GLN A 167 14.68 9.30 20.92
C GLN A 167 13.63 9.08 19.82
N PRO A 168 14.04 8.49 18.68
CA PRO A 168 13.14 8.30 17.56
C PRO A 168 11.90 7.46 17.91
N MET A 169 10.76 7.91 17.47
CA MET A 169 9.52 7.14 17.42
C MET A 169 9.49 6.37 16.10
N THR A 170 9.45 5.06 16.17
CA THR A 170 9.55 4.19 14.98
C THR A 170 8.34 3.29 14.86
N ILE A 171 7.81 3.15 13.65
CA ILE A 171 6.90 2.07 13.28
C ILE A 171 7.56 1.23 12.20
N SER A 172 7.34 -0.07 12.26
CA SER A 172 7.91 -1.01 11.29
C SER A 172 6.87 -1.97 10.74
N HIS A 173 7.13 -2.39 9.52
CA HIS A 173 6.39 -3.46 8.84
C HIS A 173 7.39 -4.43 8.22
N GLY A 174 7.36 -5.69 8.67
CA GLY A 174 8.14 -6.78 8.10
C GLY A 174 7.29 -7.57 7.09
N LEU A 175 7.89 -7.90 5.95
CA LEU A 175 7.27 -8.79 4.95
C LEU A 175 7.59 -10.25 5.29
N GLU A 176 6.70 -11.16 4.93
CA GLU A 176 6.92 -12.60 5.01
C GLU A 176 8.03 -13.02 4.03
N SER A 177 8.91 -13.94 4.44
CA SER A 177 10.04 -14.36 3.61
C SER A 177 9.62 -14.95 2.27
N LEU A 178 8.45 -15.59 2.20
CA LEU A 178 7.90 -16.10 0.94
C LEU A 178 7.57 -14.98 -0.04
N ASP A 179 7.07 -13.85 0.45
CA ASP A 179 6.76 -12.67 -0.37
C ASP A 179 8.05 -11.98 -0.83
N VAL A 180 9.03 -11.83 0.07
CA VAL A 180 10.32 -11.18 -0.25
C VAL A 180 11.06 -11.94 -1.36
N ARG A 181 11.04 -13.28 -1.33
CA ARG A 181 11.67 -14.11 -2.38
C ARG A 181 11.08 -13.86 -3.76
N GLN A 182 9.78 -13.52 -3.85
CA GLN A 182 9.12 -13.16 -5.12
C GLN A 182 9.54 -11.77 -5.62
N LEU A 183 9.99 -10.90 -4.71
CA LEU A 183 10.42 -9.53 -4.98
C LEU A 183 11.94 -9.40 -5.17
N ALA A 184 12.72 -10.41 -4.82
CA ALA A 184 14.17 -10.40 -4.90
C ALA A 184 14.65 -10.09 -6.32
N GLY A 185 15.61 -9.16 -6.46
CA GLY A 185 16.12 -8.64 -7.72
C GLY A 185 15.20 -7.66 -8.45
N ARG A 186 14.00 -7.36 -7.92
CA ARG A 186 13.02 -6.50 -8.60
C ARG A 186 13.04 -5.08 -8.04
N GLN A 187 12.71 -4.12 -8.90
CA GLN A 187 12.49 -2.74 -8.51
C GLN A 187 11.09 -2.58 -7.92
N VAL A 188 11.03 -1.89 -6.79
CA VAL A 188 9.78 -1.58 -6.07
C VAL A 188 9.72 -0.10 -5.72
N THR A 189 8.50 0.41 -5.56
CA THR A 189 8.24 1.75 -5.05
C THR A 189 7.40 1.68 -3.80
N VAL A 190 7.90 2.29 -2.72
CA VAL A 190 7.15 2.53 -1.49
C VAL A 190 6.53 3.91 -1.56
N SER A 191 5.26 4.04 -1.19
CA SER A 191 4.59 5.34 -1.07
C SER A 191 3.71 5.39 0.17
N TRP A 192 3.56 6.59 0.74
CA TRP A 192 2.76 6.83 1.94
C TRP A 192 2.31 8.26 2.03
N TYR A 193 1.25 8.50 2.79
CA TYR A 193 0.82 9.84 3.17
C TYR A 193 1.23 10.11 4.61
N ALA A 194 1.73 11.32 4.86
CA ALA A 194 2.07 11.77 6.21
C ALA A 194 1.85 13.26 6.39
N PHE A 195 1.58 13.68 7.63
CA PHE A 195 1.64 15.07 8.05
C PHE A 195 1.96 15.16 9.54
N GLY A 196 2.50 16.32 9.99
CA GLY A 196 2.59 16.68 11.39
C GLY A 196 1.42 17.59 11.76
N GLN A 197 0.78 17.38 12.92
CA GLN A 197 -0.25 18.30 13.41
C GLN A 197 0.37 19.63 13.83
N ASN A 198 -0.44 20.69 13.85
CA ASN A 198 0.00 21.97 14.43
C ASN A 198 0.41 21.75 15.90
N GLY A 199 1.68 22.03 16.21
CA GLY A 199 2.30 21.69 17.50
C GLY A 199 3.22 20.46 17.44
N PHE A 200 3.34 19.78 16.28
CA PHE A 200 4.32 18.73 16.09
C PHE A 200 5.75 19.29 16.15
N ASN A 201 6.55 18.76 17.07
CA ASN A 201 7.93 19.11 17.28
C ASN A 201 8.87 18.03 16.68
N GLY A 202 9.08 18.10 15.38
CA GLY A 202 9.98 17.22 14.64
C GLY A 202 10.24 17.77 13.24
N ALA A 203 11.47 17.59 12.72
CA ALA A 203 11.85 18.15 11.42
C ALA A 203 11.32 17.34 10.24
N GLY A 204 11.02 16.05 10.43
CA GLY A 204 10.65 15.19 9.35
C GLY A 204 10.53 13.72 9.73
N GLN A 205 10.29 12.88 8.73
CA GLN A 205 10.20 11.43 8.86
C GLN A 205 11.26 10.77 7.97
N GLY A 206 11.96 9.79 8.49
CA GLY A 206 12.86 8.93 7.74
C GLY A 206 12.22 7.57 7.46
N LEU A 207 12.27 7.10 6.22
CA LEU A 207 12.07 5.70 5.86
C LEU A 207 13.43 5.04 5.77
N SER A 208 13.63 3.96 6.52
CA SER A 208 14.79 3.06 6.39
C SER A 208 14.31 1.69 5.91
N VAL A 209 14.95 1.16 4.89
CA VAL A 209 14.66 -0.17 4.34
C VAL A 209 15.81 -1.10 4.69
N TYR A 210 15.50 -2.20 5.37
CA TYR A 210 16.47 -3.24 5.70
C TYR A 210 16.11 -4.54 4.98
N TYR A 211 17.14 -5.28 4.59
CA TYR A 211 16.99 -6.66 4.13
C TYR A 211 17.87 -7.61 4.93
N GLY A 212 17.55 -8.89 4.85
CA GLY A 212 18.32 -9.97 5.42
C GLY A 212 18.25 -11.22 4.55
N THR A 213 19.04 -12.23 4.92
CA THR A 213 19.17 -13.50 4.20
C THR A 213 18.64 -14.71 5.00
N GLY A 214 18.02 -14.45 6.17
CA GLY A 214 17.37 -15.45 7.00
C GLY A 214 15.94 -15.74 6.58
N SER A 215 15.13 -16.20 7.54
CA SER A 215 13.71 -16.48 7.35
C SER A 215 12.91 -15.91 8.51
N ASP A 216 11.88 -15.12 8.18
CA ASP A 216 10.83 -14.65 9.09
C ASP A 216 11.32 -14.09 10.44
N GLY A 217 12.45 -13.38 10.46
CA GLY A 217 12.95 -12.70 11.63
C GLY A 217 12.23 -11.36 11.88
N ASN A 218 12.26 -10.89 13.11
CA ASN A 218 11.82 -9.55 13.48
C ASN A 218 12.97 -8.55 13.29
N ILE A 219 12.70 -7.45 12.57
CA ILE A 219 13.72 -6.43 12.30
C ILE A 219 14.24 -5.76 13.58
N LEU A 220 13.40 -5.60 14.59
CA LEU A 220 13.78 -4.92 15.83
C LEU A 220 14.62 -5.81 16.77
N SER A 221 14.56 -7.13 16.60
CA SER A 221 15.47 -8.09 17.23
C SER A 221 16.67 -8.47 16.35
N GLY A 222 16.65 -8.06 15.09
CA GLY A 222 17.70 -8.27 14.11
C GLY A 222 17.40 -9.39 13.11
N PHE A 223 17.64 -9.12 11.83
CA PHE A 223 17.63 -10.13 10.77
C PHE A 223 18.98 -10.85 10.70
N THR A 224 18.97 -12.09 10.26
CA THR A 224 20.21 -12.75 9.83
C THR A 224 20.80 -12.00 8.63
N GLY A 225 22.05 -11.56 8.73
CA GLY A 225 22.70 -10.76 7.69
C GLY A 225 22.03 -9.41 7.45
N GLN A 226 21.47 -8.80 8.50
CA GLN A 226 20.78 -7.51 8.41
C GLN A 226 21.65 -6.44 7.78
N THR A 227 21.15 -5.82 6.73
CA THR A 227 21.82 -4.75 5.99
C THR A 227 20.84 -3.62 5.70
N LEU A 228 21.25 -2.39 5.94
CA LEU A 228 20.52 -1.21 5.51
C LEU A 228 20.64 -1.09 3.99
N LEU A 229 19.51 -1.20 3.30
CA LEU A 229 19.47 -1.12 1.84
C LEU A 229 19.43 0.33 1.36
N THR A 230 18.53 1.13 1.91
CA THR A 230 18.35 2.54 1.51
C THR A 230 17.60 3.32 2.57
N THR A 231 17.71 4.65 2.50
CA THR A 231 16.97 5.59 3.35
C THR A 231 16.32 6.68 2.50
N LYS A 232 15.20 7.21 2.98
CA LYS A 232 14.54 8.39 2.41
C LYS A 232 14.05 9.30 3.53
N ASN A 233 14.58 10.50 3.62
CA ASN A 233 14.10 11.52 4.56
C ASN A 233 13.14 12.46 3.86
N VAL A 234 12.06 12.82 4.55
CA VAL A 234 11.03 13.75 4.09
C VAL A 234 10.71 14.75 5.21
N THR A 235 10.40 15.99 4.83
CA THR A 235 9.94 17.01 5.78
C THR A 235 8.44 16.85 5.97
N LEU A 236 7.99 16.80 7.23
CA LEU A 236 6.57 16.82 7.55
C LEU A 236 6.09 18.27 7.67
N SER A 237 4.99 18.59 7.01
CA SER A 237 4.33 19.88 7.22
C SER A 237 3.72 19.90 8.62
N SER A 238 4.08 20.89 9.44
CA SER A 238 3.59 21.06 10.82
C SER A 238 2.72 22.30 11.02
N SER A 239 2.42 23.04 9.95
CA SER A 239 1.79 24.38 10.03
C SER A 239 0.37 24.46 9.47
N GLY A 240 -0.27 23.33 9.21
CA GLY A 240 -1.58 23.30 8.58
C GLY A 240 -2.66 22.53 9.35
N PRO A 241 -3.93 22.70 8.97
CA PRO A 241 -5.00 21.86 9.48
C PRO A 241 -4.77 20.38 9.12
N ILE A 242 -5.41 19.48 9.85
CA ILE A 242 -5.38 18.00 9.68
C ILE A 242 -5.59 17.52 8.20
N SER A 243 -5.95 18.41 7.29
CA SER A 243 -6.21 18.12 5.88
C SER A 243 -4.99 18.25 4.94
N GLN A 244 -3.83 18.67 5.43
CA GLN A 244 -2.64 18.89 4.58
C GLN A 244 -1.77 17.63 4.45
N TRP A 245 -2.33 16.59 3.89
CA TRP A 245 -1.61 15.37 3.57
C TRP A 245 -0.62 15.58 2.44
N THR A 246 0.62 15.17 2.68
CA THR A 246 1.63 15.07 1.61
C THR A 246 1.87 13.60 1.31
N ARG A 247 1.84 13.26 0.03
CA ARG A 247 2.23 11.93 -0.42
C ARG A 247 3.71 11.89 -0.73
N TYR A 248 4.40 10.95 -0.15
CA TYR A 248 5.81 10.67 -0.38
C TYR A 248 5.99 9.35 -1.11
N SER A 249 7.12 9.21 -1.80
CA SER A 249 7.49 7.93 -2.42
C SER A 249 9.00 7.75 -2.46
N HIS A 250 9.42 6.48 -2.53
CA HIS A 250 10.81 6.08 -2.65
C HIS A 250 10.91 4.79 -3.47
N THR A 251 11.72 4.81 -4.52
CA THR A 251 11.95 3.66 -5.41
C THR A 251 13.34 3.09 -5.15
N PHE A 252 13.43 1.77 -5.08
CA PHE A 252 14.68 1.04 -4.89
C PHE A 252 14.60 -0.36 -5.49
N THR A 253 15.75 -1.03 -5.62
CA THR A 253 15.81 -2.42 -6.07
C THR A 253 16.13 -3.32 -4.88
N ILE A 254 15.33 -4.36 -4.69
CA ILE A 254 15.57 -5.37 -3.65
C ILE A 254 16.74 -6.28 -4.11
N PRO A 255 17.76 -6.53 -3.28
CA PRO A 255 18.84 -7.43 -3.64
C PRO A 255 18.35 -8.83 -4.02
N SER A 256 18.99 -9.44 -5.01
CA SER A 256 18.59 -10.77 -5.51
C SER A 256 18.75 -11.91 -4.50
N ASN A 257 19.59 -11.70 -3.46
CA ASN A 257 19.78 -12.64 -2.36
C ASN A 257 18.92 -12.33 -1.14
N ALA A 258 18.04 -11.31 -1.18
CA ALA A 258 17.16 -10.98 -0.08
C ALA A 258 16.09 -12.06 0.12
N SER A 259 15.89 -12.45 1.37
CA SER A 259 14.79 -13.31 1.81
C SER A 259 14.01 -12.72 2.99
N GLN A 260 14.45 -11.57 3.52
CA GLN A 260 13.78 -10.78 4.54
C GLN A 260 13.79 -9.32 4.12
N LEU A 261 12.71 -8.59 4.36
CA LEU A 261 12.58 -7.16 4.08
C LEU A 261 11.74 -6.51 5.17
N ALA A 262 12.22 -5.38 5.68
CA ALA A 262 11.45 -4.54 6.59
C ALA A 262 11.58 -3.06 6.25
N LEU A 263 10.49 -2.37 6.46
CA LEU A 263 10.32 -0.94 6.27
C LEU A 263 10.12 -0.29 7.64
N LEU A 264 10.95 0.67 7.98
CA LEU A 264 10.92 1.39 9.24
C LEU A 264 10.70 2.87 8.97
N TRP A 265 9.62 3.43 9.48
CA TRP A 265 9.36 4.86 9.46
C TRP A 265 9.66 5.43 10.84
N SER A 266 10.60 6.36 10.91
CA SER A 266 11.10 6.94 12.16
C SER A 266 10.97 8.46 12.13
N VAL A 267 10.54 9.03 13.24
CA VAL A 267 10.53 10.47 13.48
C VAL A 267 11.40 10.75 14.71
N ALA A 268 12.43 11.57 14.54
CA ALA A 268 13.21 12.09 15.66
C ALA A 268 12.55 13.40 16.15
N PRO A 269 11.92 13.38 17.32
CA PRO A 269 11.31 14.60 17.87
C PRO A 269 12.35 15.58 18.37
N SER A 270 11.97 16.84 18.54
CA SER A 270 12.79 17.90 19.12
C SER A 270 12.00 18.66 20.17
N GLY A 271 12.69 19.38 21.05
CA GLY A 271 12.08 20.21 22.07
C GLY A 271 11.11 19.47 23.00
N THR A 272 10.36 20.23 23.79
CA THR A 272 9.36 19.71 24.71
C THR A 272 8.04 19.51 24.01
N ALA A 273 7.45 18.31 24.14
CA ALA A 273 6.15 17.99 23.57
C ALA A 273 5.01 18.80 24.20
N GLY A 274 4.20 19.39 23.36
CA GLY A 274 2.89 19.93 23.75
C GLY A 274 1.79 18.87 23.67
N ALA A 275 0.58 19.26 24.04
CA ALA A 275 -0.60 18.38 24.01
C ALA A 275 -0.99 17.92 22.57
N SER A 276 -0.54 18.65 21.54
CA SER A 276 -0.80 18.35 20.13
C SER A 276 0.42 17.87 19.37
N ASP A 277 1.46 17.39 20.08
CA ASP A 277 2.68 16.90 19.45
C ASP A 277 2.48 15.48 18.87
N LEU A 278 1.91 15.43 17.69
CA LEU A 278 1.64 14.18 16.98
C LEU A 278 1.89 14.30 15.47
N PHE A 279 2.22 13.19 14.86
CA PHE A 279 2.20 13.02 13.41
C PHE A 279 1.31 11.84 13.02
N VAL A 280 0.96 11.77 11.75
CA VAL A 280 0.03 10.77 11.23
C VAL A 280 0.56 10.16 9.95
N ASN A 281 0.36 8.86 9.79
CA ASN A 281 0.60 8.12 8.56
C ASN A 281 -0.69 7.49 8.04
N ALA A 282 -0.84 7.41 6.73
CA ALA A 282 -1.92 6.71 6.05
C ALA A 282 -1.48 6.19 4.67
N GLY A 283 -2.21 5.22 4.13
CA GLY A 283 -2.02 4.75 2.76
C GLY A 283 -0.61 4.24 2.46
N MET A 284 -0.08 3.41 3.36
CA MET A 284 1.23 2.80 3.21
C MET A 284 1.17 1.72 2.13
N GLN A 285 1.94 1.89 1.06
CA GLN A 285 1.93 0.98 -0.08
C GLN A 285 3.34 0.69 -0.57
N MET A 286 3.62 -0.58 -0.89
CA MET A 286 4.79 -1.01 -1.65
C MET A 286 4.33 -1.80 -2.85
N GLU A 287 4.77 -1.43 -4.03
CA GLU A 287 4.35 -2.01 -5.29
C GLU A 287 5.53 -2.26 -6.23
N LEU A 288 5.38 -3.18 -7.18
CA LEU A 288 6.37 -3.43 -8.21
C LEU A 288 6.45 -2.27 -9.20
N GLY A 289 7.67 -1.96 -9.63
CA GLY A 289 7.95 -0.93 -10.63
C GLY A 289 8.38 0.42 -10.06
N PRO A 290 8.71 1.39 -10.93
CA PRO A 290 9.34 2.65 -10.56
C PRO A 290 8.36 3.77 -10.19
N VAL A 291 7.06 3.54 -10.28
CA VAL A 291 6.03 4.59 -10.15
C VAL A 291 5.09 4.29 -8.99
N ALA A 292 4.85 5.30 -8.16
CA ALA A 292 3.84 5.24 -7.10
C ALA A 292 2.43 5.48 -7.69
N THR A 293 1.64 4.42 -7.79
CA THR A 293 0.25 4.48 -8.27
C THR A 293 -0.72 4.85 -7.13
N PRO A 294 -1.99 5.22 -7.38
CA PRO A 294 -2.97 5.45 -6.33
C PRO A 294 -3.03 4.30 -5.33
N PHE A 295 -3.33 4.63 -4.06
CA PHE A 295 -3.38 3.63 -2.99
C PHE A 295 -4.42 2.55 -3.28
N GLU A 296 -4.05 1.28 -3.11
CA GLU A 296 -4.94 0.14 -3.27
C GLU A 296 -5.83 -0.02 -2.03
N ILE A 297 -7.12 0.27 -2.20
CA ILE A 297 -8.13 0.04 -1.16
C ILE A 297 -8.59 -1.41 -1.25
N ARG A 298 -8.43 -2.15 -0.16
CA ARG A 298 -8.92 -3.53 -0.02
C ARG A 298 -10.13 -3.59 0.88
N PRO A 299 -11.08 -4.49 0.62
CA PRO A 299 -12.20 -4.76 1.53
C PRO A 299 -11.69 -5.15 2.92
N TYR A 300 -12.39 -4.68 3.97
CA TYR A 300 -12.04 -4.97 5.37
C TYR A 300 -11.87 -6.47 5.64
N GLY A 301 -12.82 -7.30 5.19
CA GLY A 301 -12.81 -8.74 5.42
C GLY A 301 -11.59 -9.44 4.81
N GLU A 302 -11.14 -9.01 3.63
CA GLU A 302 -9.92 -9.52 3.00
C GLU A 302 -8.68 -9.13 3.81
N THR A 303 -8.57 -7.86 4.20
CA THR A 303 -7.44 -7.38 5.01
C THR A 303 -7.41 -8.10 6.36
N LEU A 304 -8.57 -8.25 7.02
CA LEU A 304 -8.69 -8.97 8.30
C LEU A 304 -8.23 -10.42 8.17
N LEU A 305 -8.71 -11.15 7.16
CA LEU A 305 -8.35 -12.55 6.96
C LEU A 305 -6.83 -12.72 6.76
N ARG A 306 -6.21 -11.82 6.02
CA ARG A 306 -4.75 -11.80 5.84
C ARG A 306 -4.00 -11.48 7.13
N CYS A 307 -4.51 -10.54 7.95
CA CYS A 307 -3.94 -10.23 9.26
C CYS A 307 -4.07 -11.41 10.23
N GLN A 308 -5.17 -12.16 10.17
CA GLN A 308 -5.42 -13.33 11.00
C GLN A 308 -4.45 -14.49 10.76
N ARG A 309 -3.72 -14.48 9.66
CA ARG A 309 -2.57 -15.38 9.45
C ARG A 309 -1.42 -15.16 10.46
N TRP A 310 -1.37 -13.98 11.08
CA TRP A 310 -0.33 -13.55 11.99
C TRP A 310 -0.82 -13.42 13.43
N TYR A 311 -2.01 -12.88 13.60
CA TYR A 311 -2.65 -12.71 14.88
C TYR A 311 -4.15 -12.89 14.75
N SER A 312 -4.73 -13.68 15.63
CA SER A 312 -6.18 -13.89 15.68
C SER A 312 -6.65 -13.85 17.13
N ALA A 313 -7.79 -13.22 17.35
CA ALA A 313 -8.48 -13.21 18.63
C ALA A 313 -9.88 -13.77 18.48
N GLY A 314 -10.38 -14.44 19.48
CA GLY A 314 -11.70 -15.03 19.46
C GLY A 314 -12.25 -15.37 20.84
N SER A 315 -13.48 -15.88 20.85
CA SER A 315 -14.13 -16.41 22.02
C SER A 315 -14.81 -17.75 21.70
N ALA A 316 -14.92 -18.62 22.69
CA ALA A 316 -15.60 -19.87 22.55
C ALA A 316 -16.29 -20.25 23.84
N VAL A 317 -17.33 -21.08 23.71
CA VAL A 317 -17.96 -21.81 24.81
C VAL A 317 -17.92 -23.27 24.42
N LEU A 318 -17.29 -24.09 25.25
CA LEU A 318 -17.17 -25.53 25.06
C LEU A 318 -18.08 -26.21 26.09
N GLN A 319 -18.92 -27.11 25.65
CA GLN A 319 -19.83 -27.88 26.51
C GLN A 319 -19.46 -29.36 26.44
N GLY A 320 -19.34 -29.96 27.62
CA GLY A 320 -19.04 -31.38 27.72
C GLY A 320 -20.30 -32.26 27.62
N SER A 321 -20.19 -33.35 26.93
CA SER A 321 -21.23 -34.36 26.81
C SER A 321 -21.34 -35.27 28.06
N GLY A 322 -20.36 -35.21 28.97
CA GLY A 322 -20.28 -36.03 30.19
C GLY A 322 -19.19 -35.52 31.12
N ILE A 323 -19.02 -36.24 32.27
CA ILE A 323 -17.95 -35.93 33.22
C ILE A 323 -16.62 -36.49 32.71
N GLY A 324 -15.55 -35.69 32.82
CA GLY A 324 -14.19 -36.06 32.46
C GLY A 324 -13.49 -35.10 31.54
N THR A 325 -12.28 -35.46 31.12
CA THR A 325 -11.45 -34.65 30.25
C THR A 325 -11.84 -34.85 28.79
N GLN A 326 -12.00 -33.74 28.10
CA GLN A 326 -12.37 -33.69 26.69
C GLN A 326 -11.40 -32.77 25.93
N ILE A 327 -11.22 -33.01 24.64
CA ILE A 327 -10.44 -32.18 23.75
C ILE A 327 -11.31 -31.75 22.58
N GLN A 328 -11.37 -30.43 22.35
CA GLN A 328 -12.08 -29.85 21.23
C GLN A 328 -11.05 -29.22 20.27
N ASN A 329 -11.13 -29.60 19.01
CA ASN A 329 -10.33 -28.93 17.97
C ASN A 329 -10.89 -27.53 17.67
N MET A 330 -10.01 -26.54 17.70
CA MET A 330 -10.30 -25.12 17.45
C MET A 330 -9.61 -24.71 16.15
N PRO A 331 -10.29 -24.78 14.99
CA PRO A 331 -9.67 -24.39 13.72
C PRO A 331 -9.45 -22.89 13.67
N PHE A 332 -8.35 -22.48 13.04
CA PHE A 332 -8.14 -21.08 12.68
C PHE A 332 -8.99 -20.71 11.47
N ARG A 333 -9.36 -19.44 11.35
CA ARG A 333 -10.11 -18.93 10.19
C ARG A 333 -9.27 -18.93 8.91
N THR A 334 -7.96 -18.84 9.06
CA THR A 334 -6.96 -19.01 8.01
C THR A 334 -5.74 -19.71 8.59
N GLN A 335 -4.99 -20.40 7.77
CA GLN A 335 -3.75 -21.02 8.23
C GLN A 335 -2.79 -19.96 8.77
N MET A 336 -2.34 -20.13 10.00
CA MET A 336 -1.36 -19.26 10.63
C MET A 336 -0.02 -19.40 9.92
N ARG A 337 0.80 -18.35 9.95
CA ARG A 337 2.14 -18.34 9.35
C ARG A 337 3.05 -19.44 9.93
N ALA A 338 2.95 -19.65 11.23
CA ALA A 338 3.69 -20.64 11.99
C ALA A 338 2.78 -21.18 13.11
N SER A 339 3.25 -22.15 13.86
CA SER A 339 2.58 -22.56 15.09
C SER A 339 2.47 -21.36 16.04
N ALA A 340 1.25 -20.96 16.35
CA ALA A 340 0.97 -19.76 17.14
C ALA A 340 1.20 -20.00 18.63
N THR A 341 1.55 -18.94 19.36
CA THR A 341 1.37 -18.94 20.82
C THR A 341 -0.09 -18.67 21.12
N VAL A 342 -0.78 -19.65 21.73
CA VAL A 342 -2.17 -19.51 22.14
C VAL A 342 -2.23 -19.10 23.62
N THR A 343 -2.89 -17.97 23.88
CA THR A 343 -3.13 -17.47 25.25
C THR A 343 -4.62 -17.49 25.55
N LEU A 344 -4.99 -18.12 26.65
CA LEU A 344 -6.36 -18.18 27.13
C LEU A 344 -6.61 -17.01 28.10
N ASN A 345 -7.74 -16.32 27.92
CA ASN A 345 -8.11 -15.17 28.73
C ASN A 345 -9.58 -15.27 29.15
N SER A 346 -9.96 -14.59 30.24
CA SER A 346 -11.34 -14.46 30.70
C SER A 346 -12.07 -15.82 30.81
N VAL A 347 -11.39 -16.80 31.43
CA VAL A 347 -11.95 -18.17 31.55
C VAL A 347 -13.03 -18.23 32.64
N ALA A 348 -14.20 -18.70 32.26
CA ALA A 348 -15.33 -18.92 33.16
C ALA A 348 -15.74 -20.40 33.12
N TYR A 349 -15.98 -20.97 34.27
CA TYR A 349 -16.36 -22.38 34.44
C TYR A 349 -17.76 -22.53 35.00
N SER A 350 -18.50 -23.53 34.53
CA SER A 350 -19.73 -24.01 35.15
C SER A 350 -19.74 -25.52 35.08
N SER A 351 -19.73 -26.19 36.25
CA SER A 351 -19.54 -27.62 36.34
C SER A 351 -18.35 -28.16 35.55
N ALA A 352 -17.27 -27.38 35.58
CA ALA A 352 -16.00 -27.64 34.89
C ALA A 352 -14.84 -27.18 35.78
N ALA A 353 -13.64 -27.73 35.61
CA ALA A 353 -12.52 -27.53 36.52
C ALA A 353 -11.25 -27.01 35.88
N SER A 354 -11.04 -27.23 34.57
CA SER A 354 -9.79 -26.83 33.89
C SER A 354 -10.02 -26.51 32.42
N LEU A 355 -9.16 -25.64 31.88
CA LEU A 355 -9.02 -25.42 30.48
C LEU A 355 -7.52 -25.22 30.17
N ASN A 356 -7.00 -25.97 29.21
CA ASN A 356 -5.59 -25.93 28.79
C ASN A 356 -5.48 -25.96 27.26
N VAL A 357 -4.38 -25.46 26.73
CA VAL A 357 -4.02 -25.64 25.34
C VAL A 357 -3.36 -27.01 25.16
N ASN A 358 -3.87 -27.82 24.23
CA ASN A 358 -3.36 -29.15 23.93
C ASN A 358 -3.03 -29.27 22.44
N GLY A 359 -1.74 -29.09 22.10
CA GLY A 359 -1.28 -29.09 20.71
C GLY A 359 -1.66 -27.81 19.96
N VAL A 360 -0.70 -27.27 19.24
CA VAL A 360 -0.90 -26.09 18.35
C VAL A 360 -0.26 -26.41 17.03
N TYR A 361 -1.03 -26.29 15.97
CA TYR A 361 -0.63 -26.50 14.58
C TYR A 361 -0.88 -25.20 13.77
N PRO A 362 -0.36 -25.06 12.57
CA PRO A 362 -0.61 -23.86 11.76
C PRO A 362 -2.08 -23.64 11.37
N ASP A 363 -2.90 -24.70 11.35
CA ASP A 363 -4.31 -24.67 10.95
C ASP A 363 -5.31 -24.73 12.13
N SER A 364 -4.84 -25.17 13.31
CA SER A 364 -5.71 -25.39 14.45
C SER A 364 -4.95 -25.51 15.77
N TRP A 365 -5.70 -25.52 16.87
CA TRP A 365 -5.19 -25.86 18.19
C TRP A 365 -6.25 -26.67 18.99
N GLY A 366 -5.78 -27.44 19.94
CA GLY A 366 -6.65 -28.22 20.82
C GLY A 366 -7.00 -27.46 22.11
N ALA A 367 -8.27 -27.34 22.44
CA ALA A 367 -8.74 -26.91 23.76
C ALA A 367 -9.05 -28.14 24.59
N GLN A 368 -8.23 -28.41 25.60
CA GLN A 368 -8.47 -29.51 26.56
C GLN A 368 -9.15 -28.95 27.81
N TYR A 369 -10.31 -29.48 28.17
CA TYR A 369 -11.07 -29.08 29.35
C TYR A 369 -11.64 -30.26 30.10
N THR A 370 -11.89 -30.09 31.41
CA THR A 370 -12.43 -31.13 32.27
C THR A 370 -13.76 -30.68 32.84
N THR A 371 -14.81 -31.44 32.62
CA THR A 371 -16.12 -31.23 33.20
C THR A 371 -16.28 -32.08 34.47
N THR A 372 -16.92 -31.52 35.49
CA THR A 372 -17.14 -32.13 36.79
C THR A 372 -18.62 -32.54 37.02
N GLY A 373 -19.48 -32.13 36.11
CA GLY A 373 -20.92 -32.43 36.10
C GLY A 373 -21.50 -32.57 34.71
N SER A 374 -22.65 -33.21 34.58
CA SER A 374 -23.38 -33.32 33.32
C SER A 374 -23.78 -31.93 32.82
N GLY A 375 -23.50 -31.64 31.54
CA GLY A 375 -23.75 -30.33 30.92
C GLY A 375 -22.80 -29.23 31.37
N GLY A 376 -21.66 -29.58 31.98
CA GLY A 376 -20.61 -28.60 32.32
C GLY A 376 -20.09 -27.88 31.10
N TYR A 377 -19.79 -26.56 31.22
CA TYR A 377 -19.23 -25.75 30.15
C TYR A 377 -18.06 -24.88 30.62
N VAL A 378 -17.24 -24.49 29.66
CA VAL A 378 -16.13 -23.54 29.82
C VAL A 378 -16.27 -22.45 28.77
N GLY A 379 -16.47 -21.21 29.21
CA GLY A 379 -16.44 -20.02 28.37
C GLY A 379 -15.09 -19.31 28.47
N PHE A 380 -14.52 -18.85 27.37
CA PHE A 380 -13.24 -18.16 27.39
C PHE A 380 -13.04 -17.26 26.15
N THR A 381 -12.13 -16.33 26.29
CA THR A 381 -11.53 -15.63 25.14
C THR A 381 -10.10 -16.13 24.93
N TYR A 382 -9.60 -16.01 23.72
CA TYR A 382 -8.25 -16.44 23.37
C TYR A 382 -7.60 -15.53 22.37
N THR A 383 -6.28 -15.54 22.39
CA THR A 383 -5.47 -14.91 21.35
C THR A 383 -4.46 -15.93 20.80
N CYS A 384 -4.21 -15.88 19.50
CA CYS A 384 -3.26 -16.71 18.81
C CYS A 384 -2.25 -15.79 18.11
N ASN A 385 -0.98 -15.89 18.49
CA ASN A 385 0.07 -15.00 18.01
C ASN A 385 1.15 -15.81 17.30
N ALA A 386 1.30 -15.57 15.99
CA ALA A 386 2.36 -16.08 15.12
C ALA A 386 3.22 -14.94 14.52
N GLU A 387 3.18 -13.75 15.11
CA GLU A 387 4.04 -12.63 14.71
C GLU A 387 5.53 -12.97 14.90
N GLN A 388 6.39 -12.23 14.20
CA GLN A 388 7.85 -12.40 14.23
C GLN A 388 8.47 -11.79 15.48
#